data_5c2afed3ab0620ecb92f88927aee16a1
#
_entry.id   5c2afed3ab0620ecb92f88927aee16a1
#
_cell.length_a   1.000
_cell.length_b   1.000
_cell.length_c   1.000
_cell.angle_alpha   90.00
_cell.angle_beta   90.00
_cell.angle_gamma   90.00
#
_symmetry.space_group_name_H-M   'P 1'
#
loop_
_entity.id
_entity.type
_entity.pdbx_description
1 polymer ?
#
loop_
_entity_poly.entity_id
_entity_poly.type
_entity_poly.pdbx_seq_one_letter_code
_entity_poly.pdbx_strand_id
1 'polypeptide(L)'
;MAINHIDWAIKAENDWKVVKLIIANNYDPEDILCYHCHQVAEKYLKAYLHYKSLQQIPIHDLLKLLDKILSIEPGFSILRSKLKILNLYGVRPKYPDDYFAPLKSDCEEAIGASKAVRKVCRKFMKLDKKKLK
;
A
#
# COMPACT_ATOMS: atom_id res chain seq x y z
N MET A 1 -20.84 -11.65 7.07
CA MET A 1 -19.86 -12.41 6.27
C MET A 1 -18.45 -12.04 6.67
N ALA A 2 -17.57 -13.02 6.73
CA ALA A 2 -16.18 -12.76 7.09
C ALA A 2 -15.45 -12.07 5.92
N ILE A 3 -14.65 -11.06 6.25
CA ILE A 3 -13.76 -10.40 5.29
C ILE A 3 -12.63 -11.36 4.96
N ASN A 4 -12.27 -11.45 3.70
CA ASN A 4 -11.16 -12.30 3.25
C ASN A 4 -10.07 -11.47 2.56
N HIS A 5 -9.00 -12.15 2.13
CA HIS A 5 -7.87 -11.47 1.50
C HIS A 5 -8.24 -10.79 0.18
N ILE A 6 -9.20 -11.34 -0.56
CA ILE A 6 -9.65 -10.76 -1.83
C ILE A 6 -10.36 -9.43 -1.56
N ASP A 7 -11.17 -9.36 -0.51
CA ASP A 7 -11.83 -8.11 -0.13
C ASP A 7 -10.81 -6.99 0.15
N TRP A 8 -9.74 -7.33 0.89
CA TRP A 8 -8.67 -6.37 1.16
C TRP A 8 -7.94 -5.96 -0.12
N ALA A 9 -7.67 -6.92 -1.01
CA ALA A 9 -6.99 -6.63 -2.27
C ALA A 9 -7.85 -5.72 -3.17
N ILE A 10 -9.17 -5.92 -3.19
CA ILE A 10 -10.08 -5.06 -3.95
C ILE A 10 -10.01 -3.63 -3.41
N LYS A 11 -10.01 -3.47 -2.08
CA LYS A 11 -9.87 -2.13 -1.48
C LYS A 11 -8.53 -1.49 -1.83
N ALA A 12 -7.46 -2.28 -1.84
CA ALA A 12 -6.15 -1.79 -2.29
C ALA A 12 -6.19 -1.33 -3.74
N GLU A 13 -6.85 -2.10 -4.61
CA GLU A 13 -6.98 -1.73 -6.03
C GLU A 13 -7.83 -0.47 -6.21
N ASN A 14 -8.80 -0.23 -5.35
CA ASN A 14 -9.55 1.03 -5.38
C ASN A 14 -8.62 2.23 -5.12
N ASP A 15 -7.72 2.11 -4.13
CA ASP A 15 -6.72 3.15 -3.90
C ASP A 15 -5.77 3.29 -5.09
N TRP A 16 -5.40 2.18 -5.70
CA TRP A 16 -4.54 2.19 -6.88
C TRP A 16 -5.20 2.92 -8.05
N LYS A 17 -6.51 2.77 -8.22
CA LYS A 17 -7.27 3.51 -9.25
C LYS A 17 -7.20 5.02 -8.97
N VAL A 18 -7.31 5.43 -7.71
CA VAL A 18 -7.18 6.86 -7.34
C VAL A 18 -5.79 7.36 -7.70
N VAL A 19 -4.74 6.59 -7.37
CA VAL A 19 -3.36 6.95 -7.74
C VAL A 19 -3.25 7.19 -9.24
N LYS A 20 -3.80 6.28 -10.05
CA LYS A 20 -3.76 6.42 -11.53
C LYS A 20 -4.49 7.67 -12.01
N LEU A 21 -5.61 8.02 -11.40
CA LEU A 21 -6.35 9.23 -11.76
C LEU A 21 -5.53 10.47 -11.45
N ILE A 22 -4.84 10.50 -10.31
CA ILE A 22 -4.01 11.64 -9.94
C ILE A 22 -2.79 11.74 -10.86
N ILE A 23 -2.17 10.61 -11.22
CA ILE A 23 -1.09 10.59 -12.20
C ILE A 23 -1.55 11.23 -13.51
N ALA A 24 -2.74 10.87 -13.98
CA ALA A 24 -3.30 11.41 -15.21
C ALA A 24 -3.61 12.91 -15.12
N ASN A 25 -3.79 13.42 -13.89
CA ASN A 25 -3.99 14.85 -13.64
C ASN A 25 -2.66 15.56 -13.33
N ASN A 26 -1.57 15.09 -13.91
CA ASN A 26 -0.24 15.68 -13.77
C ASN A 26 0.25 15.69 -12.32
N TYR A 27 -0.01 14.57 -11.59
CA TYR A 27 0.43 14.32 -10.20
C TYR A 27 -0.22 15.27 -9.17
N ASP A 28 -1.29 15.95 -9.54
CA ASP A 28 -1.95 16.89 -8.64
C ASP A 28 -3.28 16.31 -8.15
N PRO A 29 -3.54 16.29 -6.83
CA PRO A 29 -2.71 16.78 -5.71
C PRO A 29 -1.67 15.75 -5.24
N GLU A 30 -0.43 16.18 -5.10
CA GLU A 30 0.70 15.30 -4.82
C GLU A 30 0.60 14.62 -3.45
N ASP A 31 0.19 15.35 -2.42
CA ASP A 31 0.09 14.79 -1.07
C ASP A 31 -0.96 13.68 -0.99
N ILE A 32 -2.08 13.85 -1.68
CA ILE A 32 -3.14 12.84 -1.73
C ILE A 32 -2.66 11.62 -2.53
N LEU A 33 -1.92 11.85 -3.60
CA LEU A 33 -1.32 10.77 -4.40
C LEU A 33 -0.44 9.88 -3.52
N CYS A 34 0.48 10.49 -2.76
CA CYS A 34 1.39 9.75 -1.90
C CYS A 34 0.64 9.03 -0.76
N TYR A 35 -0.39 9.68 -0.20
CA TYR A 35 -1.22 9.04 0.80
C TYR A 35 -1.88 7.76 0.26
N HIS A 36 -2.46 7.82 -0.93
CA HIS A 36 -3.10 6.64 -1.52
C HIS A 36 -2.10 5.57 -1.90
N CYS A 37 -0.86 5.94 -2.26
CA CYS A 37 0.22 4.94 -2.43
C CYS A 37 0.48 4.18 -1.14
N HIS A 38 0.48 4.87 0.00
CA HIS A 38 0.61 4.22 1.31
C HIS A 38 -0.58 3.27 1.55
N GLN A 39 -1.79 3.72 1.21
CA GLN A 39 -3.00 2.91 1.43
C GLN A 39 -2.99 1.63 0.58
N VAL A 40 -2.49 1.70 -0.64
CA VAL A 40 -2.32 0.50 -1.48
C VAL A 40 -1.47 -0.52 -0.75
N ALA A 41 -0.31 -0.08 -0.25
CA ALA A 41 0.61 -0.97 0.45
C ALA A 41 0.02 -1.53 1.74
N GLU A 42 -0.58 -0.68 2.57
CA GLU A 42 -1.18 -1.12 3.83
C GLU A 42 -2.24 -2.20 3.59
N LYS A 43 -3.12 -1.96 2.63
CA LYS A 43 -4.22 -2.89 2.36
C LYS A 43 -3.74 -4.20 1.75
N TYR A 44 -2.70 -4.16 0.90
CA TYR A 44 -2.12 -5.39 0.38
C TYR A 44 -1.41 -6.20 1.46
N LEU A 45 -0.70 -5.56 2.38
CA LEU A 45 -0.08 -6.27 3.50
C LEU A 45 -1.15 -6.91 4.39
N LYS A 46 -2.23 -6.19 4.66
CA LYS A 46 -3.36 -6.74 5.42
C LYS A 46 -4.05 -7.87 4.67
N ALA A 47 -4.13 -7.77 3.34
CA ALA A 47 -4.65 -8.87 2.52
C ALA A 47 -3.81 -10.13 2.72
N TYR A 48 -2.49 -9.99 2.71
CA TYR A 48 -1.61 -11.14 2.91
C TYR A 48 -1.77 -11.76 4.30
N LEU A 49 -1.94 -10.94 5.33
CA LEU A 49 -2.19 -11.45 6.68
C LEU A 49 -3.48 -12.28 6.70
N HIS A 50 -4.54 -11.84 6.04
CA HIS A 50 -5.77 -12.61 5.90
C HIS A 50 -5.56 -13.89 5.10
N TYR A 51 -4.78 -13.80 4.02
CA TYR A 51 -4.48 -14.94 3.18
C TYR A 51 -3.82 -16.08 3.98
N LYS A 52 -2.96 -15.71 4.93
CA LYS A 52 -2.26 -16.67 5.79
C LYS A 52 -2.99 -16.91 7.12
N SER A 53 -4.18 -16.40 7.27
CA SER A 53 -4.99 -16.53 8.51
C SER A 53 -4.25 -16.03 9.74
N LEU A 54 -3.44 -14.98 9.57
CA LEU A 54 -2.74 -14.34 10.68
C LEU A 54 -3.63 -13.28 11.32
N GLN A 55 -3.40 -13.03 12.60
CA GLN A 55 -4.16 -12.02 13.33
C GLN A 55 -3.93 -10.63 12.71
N GLN A 56 -5.02 -9.91 12.49
CA GLN A 56 -4.96 -8.54 12.04
C GLN A 56 -4.42 -7.62 13.12
N ILE A 57 -3.64 -6.64 12.72
CA ILE A 57 -3.11 -5.63 13.61
C ILE A 57 -3.75 -4.30 13.23
N PRO A 58 -4.47 -3.61 14.15
CA PRO A 58 -5.14 -2.35 13.81
C PRO A 58 -4.14 -1.19 13.82
N ILE A 59 -3.09 -1.27 13.03
CA ILE A 59 -2.05 -0.26 12.92
C ILE A 59 -1.82 0.08 11.45
N HIS A 60 -1.24 1.27 11.24
CA HIS A 60 -0.94 1.79 9.91
C HIS A 60 0.56 1.82 9.61
N ASP A 61 1.38 1.38 10.55
CA ASP A 61 2.84 1.32 10.39
C ASP A 61 3.18 0.13 9.50
N LEU A 62 3.64 0.43 8.29
CA LEU A 62 3.93 -0.60 7.29
C LEU A 62 5.07 -1.51 7.70
N LEU A 63 6.04 -0.99 8.45
CA LEU A 63 7.18 -1.80 8.89
C LEU A 63 6.77 -2.82 9.93
N LYS A 64 5.84 -2.46 10.81
CA LYS A 64 5.30 -3.40 11.80
C LYS A 64 4.47 -4.50 11.13
N LEU A 65 3.70 -4.13 10.10
CA LEU A 65 2.98 -5.13 9.31
C LEU A 65 3.95 -6.07 8.61
N LEU A 66 5.02 -5.51 8.05
CA LEU A 66 6.06 -6.31 7.40
C LEU A 66 6.72 -7.28 8.39
N ASP A 67 7.07 -6.81 9.58
CA ASP A 67 7.73 -7.65 10.59
C ASP A 67 6.88 -8.87 10.93
N LYS A 68 5.57 -8.69 11.02
CA LYS A 68 4.68 -9.82 11.27
C LYS A 68 4.70 -10.81 10.11
N ILE A 69 4.71 -10.32 8.88
CA ILE A 69 4.74 -11.18 7.69
C ILE A 69 6.08 -11.92 7.59
N LEU A 70 7.18 -11.25 7.91
CA LEU A 70 8.52 -11.85 7.83
C LEU A 70 8.67 -13.08 8.73
N SER A 71 7.88 -13.17 9.80
CA SER A 71 7.94 -14.34 10.69
C SER A 71 7.53 -15.62 9.97
N ILE A 72 6.79 -15.53 8.88
CA ILE A 72 6.33 -16.70 8.11
C ILE A 72 6.79 -16.70 6.66
N GLU A 73 7.14 -15.54 6.11
CA GLU A 73 7.54 -15.42 4.71
C GLU A 73 8.71 -14.47 4.57
N PRO A 74 9.96 -14.98 4.70
CA PRO A 74 11.16 -14.14 4.58
C PRO A 74 11.30 -13.43 3.23
N GLY A 75 10.66 -13.94 2.17
CA GLY A 75 10.71 -13.33 0.84
C GLY A 75 10.18 -11.90 0.79
N PHE A 76 9.38 -11.49 1.77
CA PHE A 76 8.88 -10.13 1.86
C PHE A 76 9.96 -9.11 2.28
N SER A 77 11.14 -9.56 2.69
CA SER A 77 12.22 -8.65 3.12
C SER A 77 12.63 -7.67 2.02
N ILE A 78 12.45 -8.04 0.75
CA ILE A 78 12.76 -7.16 -0.38
C ILE A 78 11.92 -5.88 -0.38
N LEU A 79 10.81 -5.85 0.37
CA LEU A 79 9.92 -4.70 0.43
C LEU A 79 10.32 -3.68 1.49
N ARG A 80 11.30 -3.98 2.36
CA ARG A 80 11.60 -3.10 3.50
C ARG A 80 11.90 -1.67 3.07
N SER A 81 12.77 -1.48 2.08
CA SER A 81 13.13 -0.14 1.61
C SER A 81 11.92 0.60 1.02
N LYS A 82 11.06 -0.13 0.31
CA LYS A 82 9.84 0.44 -0.30
C LYS A 82 8.85 0.89 0.77
N LEU A 83 8.68 0.07 1.79
CA LEU A 83 7.76 0.38 2.88
C LEU A 83 8.26 1.53 3.75
N LYS A 84 9.58 1.70 3.90
CA LYS A 84 10.14 2.87 4.58
C LYS A 84 9.76 4.16 3.86
N ILE A 85 9.84 4.16 2.54
CA ILE A 85 9.44 5.32 1.72
C ILE A 85 7.96 5.63 1.95
N LEU A 86 7.10 4.62 1.81
CA LEU A 86 5.66 4.82 1.91
C LEU A 86 5.20 5.17 3.32
N ASN A 87 5.94 4.74 4.34
CA ASN A 87 5.57 4.99 5.72
C ASN A 87 5.55 6.50 6.07
N LEU A 88 6.23 7.33 5.27
CA LEU A 88 6.21 8.78 5.42
C LEU A 88 4.82 9.37 5.15
N TYR A 89 3.98 8.67 4.43
CA TYR A 89 2.71 9.19 3.93
C TYR A 89 1.48 8.57 4.58
N GLY A 90 1.67 7.91 5.73
CA GLY A 90 0.62 7.15 6.39
C GLY A 90 -0.48 7.98 7.02
N VAL A 91 -0.28 9.28 7.18
CA VAL A 91 -1.26 10.18 7.78
C VAL A 91 -1.80 11.10 6.69
N ARG A 92 -3.14 11.12 6.54
CA ARG A 92 -3.76 12.00 5.58
C ARG A 92 -3.61 13.46 6.03
N PRO A 93 -3.08 14.36 5.17
CA PRO A 93 -2.98 15.76 5.52
C PRO A 93 -4.35 16.37 5.84
N LYS A 94 -4.49 16.99 6.99
CA LYS A 94 -5.75 17.60 7.45
C LYS A 94 -5.65 19.09 7.68
N TYR A 95 -4.45 19.57 8.04
CA TYR A 95 -4.26 20.96 8.45
C TYR A 95 -3.12 21.58 7.64
N PRO A 96 -3.24 22.87 7.27
CA PRO A 96 -2.18 23.53 6.48
C PRO A 96 -0.81 23.56 7.15
N ASP A 97 -0.76 23.63 8.47
CA ASP A 97 0.51 23.64 9.22
C ASP A 97 1.15 22.26 9.32
N ASP A 98 0.39 21.19 9.10
CA ASP A 98 0.89 19.83 9.03
C ASP A 98 1.21 19.43 7.59
N TYR A 99 1.12 20.37 6.67
CA TYR A 99 1.23 20.09 5.26
C TYR A 99 2.65 19.66 4.88
N PHE A 100 2.75 18.48 4.31
CA PHE A 100 3.96 17.99 3.67
C PHE A 100 3.75 18.08 2.15
N ALA A 101 4.58 18.86 1.47
CA ALA A 101 4.45 19.08 0.04
C ALA A 101 5.43 18.20 -0.73
N PRO A 102 5.03 16.98 -1.13
CA PRO A 102 5.93 16.13 -1.91
C PRO A 102 6.27 16.76 -3.24
N LEU A 103 7.53 16.61 -3.66
CA LEU A 103 7.95 16.99 -5.00
C LEU A 103 7.49 15.91 -5.99
N LYS A 104 7.53 16.22 -7.27
CA LYS A 104 7.21 15.25 -8.31
C LYS A 104 8.08 13.99 -8.18
N SER A 105 9.37 14.18 -7.86
CA SER A 105 10.28 13.04 -7.63
C SER A 105 9.85 12.17 -6.47
N ASP A 106 9.30 12.77 -5.40
CA ASP A 106 8.76 12.00 -4.27
C ASP A 106 7.55 11.18 -4.69
N CYS A 107 6.69 11.76 -5.53
CA CYS A 107 5.53 11.05 -6.07
C CYS A 107 5.96 9.86 -6.92
N GLU A 108 6.95 10.03 -7.79
CA GLU A 108 7.45 8.95 -8.62
C GLU A 108 8.02 7.81 -7.78
N GLU A 109 8.74 8.17 -6.71
CA GLU A 109 9.29 7.19 -5.77
C GLU A 109 8.18 6.44 -5.03
N ALA A 110 7.17 7.15 -4.56
CA ALA A 110 6.03 6.54 -3.88
C ALA A 110 5.25 5.61 -4.82
N ILE A 111 5.03 6.03 -6.05
CA ILE A 111 4.36 5.20 -7.06
C ILE A 111 5.15 3.92 -7.31
N GLY A 112 6.46 4.02 -7.50
CA GLY A 112 7.31 2.85 -7.72
C GLY A 112 7.29 1.90 -6.54
N ALA A 113 7.34 2.43 -5.31
CA ALA A 113 7.27 1.62 -4.10
C ALA A 113 5.92 0.91 -3.98
N SER A 114 4.83 1.61 -4.25
CA SER A 114 3.48 1.07 -4.21
C SER A 114 3.30 -0.05 -5.25
N LYS A 115 3.82 0.15 -6.47
CA LYS A 115 3.81 -0.89 -7.51
C LYS A 115 4.54 -2.14 -7.07
N ALA A 116 5.69 -1.98 -6.41
CA ALA A 116 6.49 -3.11 -5.94
C ALA A 116 5.73 -3.93 -4.89
N VAL A 117 5.11 -3.25 -3.93
CA VAL A 117 4.31 -3.93 -2.89
C VAL A 117 3.15 -4.68 -3.54
N ARG A 118 2.42 -4.02 -4.43
CA ARG A 118 1.29 -4.61 -5.15
C ARG A 118 1.72 -5.87 -5.90
N LYS A 119 2.82 -5.80 -6.64
CA LYS A 119 3.32 -6.93 -7.44
C LYS A 119 3.70 -8.12 -6.56
N VAL A 120 4.47 -7.87 -5.49
CA VAL A 120 4.94 -8.93 -4.60
C VAL A 120 3.76 -9.59 -3.87
N CYS A 121 2.86 -8.80 -3.30
CA CYS A 121 1.71 -9.34 -2.57
C CYS A 121 0.82 -10.18 -3.48
N ARG A 122 0.53 -9.69 -4.70
CA ARG A 122 -0.30 -10.45 -5.64
C ARG A 122 0.36 -11.75 -6.04
N LYS A 123 1.68 -11.74 -6.24
CA LYS A 123 2.43 -12.96 -6.57
C LYS A 123 2.32 -13.99 -5.45
N PHE A 124 2.57 -13.58 -4.20
CA PHE A 124 2.52 -14.50 -3.06
C PHE A 124 1.11 -14.99 -2.75
N MET A 125 0.08 -14.20 -3.07
CA MET A 125 -1.31 -14.61 -2.89
C MET A 125 -1.90 -15.30 -4.13
N LYS A 126 -1.13 -15.40 -5.21
CA LYS A 126 -1.58 -16.00 -6.48
C LYS A 126 -2.84 -15.32 -7.03
N LEU A 127 -2.87 -14.00 -6.91
CA LEU A 127 -3.99 -13.20 -7.43
C LEU A 127 -3.71 -12.73 -8.84
N ASP A 128 -4.69 -12.83 -9.69
CA ASP A 128 -4.66 -12.28 -11.04
C ASP A 128 -5.79 -11.26 -11.24
N LYS A 129 -5.84 -10.64 -12.42
CA LYS A 129 -6.85 -9.62 -12.72
C LYS A 129 -8.28 -10.16 -12.62
N LYS A 130 -8.51 -11.41 -12.93
CA LYS A 130 -9.85 -12.00 -12.91
C LYS A 130 -10.41 -12.09 -11.49
N LYS A 131 -9.55 -12.43 -10.52
CA LYS A 131 -9.97 -12.59 -9.13
C LYS A 131 -10.29 -11.25 -8.45
N LEU A 132 -9.83 -10.14 -9.04
CA LEU A 132 -10.00 -8.81 -8.45
C LEU A 132 -11.10 -7.99 -9.07
N LYS A 133 -11.83 -8.54 -10.01
CA LYS A 133 -12.97 -7.86 -10.64
C LYS A 133 -14.20 -7.88 -9.76
#